data_ad6e04abed2a1cff21f2f25740599f37
#
_entry.id   ad6e04abed2a1cff21f2f25740599f37
#
_cell.length_a   1.000
_cell.length_b   1.000
_cell.length_c   1.000
_cell.angle_alpha   90.00
_cell.angle_beta   90.00
_cell.angle_gamma   90.00
#
_symmetry.space_group_name_H-M   'P 1'
#
loop_
_entity.id
_entity.type
_entity.pdbx_description
1 polymer ?
#
loop_
_entity_poly.entity_id
_entity_poly.type
_entity_poly.pdbx_seq_one_letter_code
_entity_poly.pdbx_strand_id
1 'polypeptide(L)'
;GEDACLEAVIRSLPSSEKTQLAVLGALPDIVQDQMMRLLEQLGLKNVFVLPQVKFDDDVSIGKNTHFICVQPFLGASYEEMVRRGAKPISANFPFGAEGTIMWLWAISERFCISRAKFDVVVAAPKLRAEQAVAAVADELRGKSVFFFPDSQLEIPLARFLAAECGMELTEVGSPFIHKSLVHADLEDLPAPTQISEGQDVDKQLDRVFDYNPDLTVCGLGLANPLESKGLSTKWAIELVFSPIHFYEQAADLASLFARPLKRAELLKVGP
;
A
#
# COMPACT_ATOMS: atom_id res chain seq x y z
N GLY A 1 -1.42 -5.42 17.07
CA GLY A 1 -2.68 -6.11 16.92
C GLY A 1 -2.64 -7.15 15.81
N GLU A 2 -2.99 -6.80 14.59
CA GLU A 2 -3.10 -7.73 13.44
C GLU A 2 -1.80 -8.51 13.19
N ASP A 3 -0.67 -7.83 13.09
CA ASP A 3 0.64 -8.45 12.84
C ASP A 3 1.00 -9.51 13.89
N ALA A 4 0.78 -9.22 15.19
CA ALA A 4 1.07 -10.19 16.26
C ALA A 4 0.14 -11.43 16.21
N CYS A 5 -1.11 -11.27 15.79
CA CYS A 5 -2.02 -12.39 15.59
C CYS A 5 -1.58 -13.24 14.40
N LEU A 6 -1.21 -12.61 13.29
CA LEU A 6 -0.75 -13.30 12.10
C LEU A 6 0.59 -14.01 12.34
N GLU A 7 1.54 -13.37 13.05
CA GLU A 7 2.77 -14.00 13.51
C GLU A 7 2.51 -15.29 14.29
N ALA A 8 1.56 -15.25 15.26
CA ALA A 8 1.20 -16.42 16.06
C ALA A 8 0.61 -17.56 15.20
N VAL A 9 -0.23 -17.22 14.23
CA VAL A 9 -0.77 -18.19 13.24
C VAL A 9 0.36 -18.80 12.44
N ILE A 10 1.23 -17.99 11.83
CA ILE A 10 2.38 -18.45 11.03
C ILE A 10 3.25 -19.40 11.84
N ARG A 11 3.51 -19.08 13.12
CA ARG A 11 4.31 -19.91 14.03
C ARG A 11 3.71 -21.30 14.24
N SER A 12 2.39 -21.42 14.24
CA SER A 12 1.66 -22.69 14.49
C SER A 12 1.52 -23.59 13.26
N LEU A 13 1.73 -23.08 12.04
CA LEU A 13 1.54 -23.84 10.82
C LEU A 13 2.55 -24.99 10.68
N PRO A 14 2.18 -26.12 10.06
CA PRO A 14 3.10 -27.24 9.82
C PRO A 14 4.21 -26.87 8.83
N SER A 15 5.30 -27.63 8.81
CA SER A 15 6.39 -27.46 7.85
C SER A 15 6.08 -28.11 6.51
N SER A 16 6.62 -27.54 5.42
CA SER A 16 6.41 -28.01 4.05
C SER A 16 7.69 -27.94 3.21
N GLU A 17 7.79 -28.86 2.26
CA GLU A 17 8.79 -28.82 1.18
C GLU A 17 8.19 -28.37 -0.16
N LYS A 18 6.89 -28.03 -0.21
CA LYS A 18 6.20 -27.61 -1.42
C LYS A 18 6.71 -26.23 -1.89
N THR A 19 6.93 -26.09 -3.21
CA THR A 19 7.17 -24.78 -3.83
C THR A 19 5.82 -24.08 -3.99
N GLN A 20 5.66 -22.94 -3.36
CA GLN A 20 4.40 -22.22 -3.28
C GLN A 20 4.60 -20.74 -2.99
N LEU A 21 3.58 -19.93 -3.24
CA LEU A 21 3.50 -18.52 -2.92
C LEU A 21 2.58 -18.31 -1.73
N ALA A 22 3.07 -17.64 -0.70
CA ALA A 22 2.26 -17.11 0.39
C ALA A 22 2.09 -15.59 0.21
N VAL A 23 0.87 -15.10 0.27
CA VAL A 23 0.56 -13.67 0.33
C VAL A 23 0.17 -13.31 1.75
N LEU A 24 0.85 -12.33 2.35
CA LEU A 24 0.61 -11.92 3.73
C LEU A 24 -0.15 -10.59 3.78
N GLY A 25 -1.27 -10.60 4.47
CA GLY A 25 -2.09 -9.43 4.77
C GLY A 25 -3.57 -9.67 4.52
N ALA A 26 -4.40 -9.11 5.40
CA ALA A 26 -5.85 -9.17 5.25
C ALA A 26 -6.31 -8.24 4.13
N LEU A 27 -7.03 -8.77 3.17
CA LEU A 27 -7.62 -8.04 2.05
C LEU A 27 -9.14 -8.23 2.05
N PRO A 28 -9.92 -7.19 1.67
CA PRO A 28 -11.33 -7.40 1.36
C PRO A 28 -11.52 -8.45 0.27
N ASP A 29 -12.60 -9.24 0.34
CA ASP A 29 -12.86 -10.36 -0.57
C ASP A 29 -12.74 -9.95 -2.05
N ILE A 30 -13.31 -8.80 -2.43
CA ILE A 30 -13.24 -8.30 -3.81
C ILE A 30 -11.80 -8.06 -4.28
N VAL A 31 -10.94 -7.59 -3.39
CA VAL A 31 -9.51 -7.34 -3.67
C VAL A 31 -8.75 -8.65 -3.76
N GLN A 32 -9.01 -9.57 -2.84
CA GLN A 32 -8.39 -10.90 -2.84
C GLN A 32 -8.78 -11.68 -4.10
N ASP A 33 -10.04 -11.63 -4.52
CA ASP A 33 -10.52 -12.28 -5.74
C ASP A 33 -9.83 -11.74 -6.99
N GLN A 34 -9.66 -10.41 -7.08
CA GLN A 34 -8.92 -9.80 -8.18
C GLN A 34 -7.47 -10.29 -8.22
N MET A 35 -6.79 -10.25 -7.08
CA MET A 35 -5.41 -10.72 -6.94
C MET A 35 -5.29 -12.19 -7.37
N MET A 36 -6.15 -13.05 -6.85
CA MET A 36 -6.11 -14.48 -7.16
C MET A 36 -6.35 -14.76 -8.64
N ARG A 37 -7.28 -14.06 -9.29
CA ARG A 37 -7.49 -14.15 -10.75
C ARG A 37 -6.23 -13.78 -11.54
N LEU A 38 -5.52 -12.70 -11.15
CA LEU A 38 -4.29 -12.28 -11.81
C LEU A 38 -3.17 -13.33 -11.64
N LEU A 39 -2.99 -13.85 -10.44
CA LEU A 39 -1.99 -14.88 -10.15
C LEU A 39 -2.29 -16.20 -10.89
N GLU A 40 -3.56 -16.60 -10.98
CA GLU A 40 -3.99 -17.77 -11.75
C GLU A 40 -3.74 -17.60 -13.26
N GLN A 41 -4.06 -16.44 -13.83
CA GLN A 41 -3.78 -16.12 -15.24
C GLN A 41 -2.28 -16.13 -15.54
N LEU A 42 -1.44 -15.71 -14.59
CA LEU A 42 0.00 -15.86 -14.66
C LEU A 42 0.46 -17.32 -14.56
N GLY A 43 -0.43 -18.24 -14.15
CA GLY A 43 -0.18 -19.69 -14.07
C GLY A 43 0.30 -20.17 -12.72
N LEU A 44 0.17 -19.36 -11.68
CA LEU A 44 0.47 -19.75 -10.30
C LEU A 44 -0.69 -20.54 -9.72
N LYS A 45 -0.46 -21.81 -9.39
CA LYS A 45 -1.48 -22.72 -8.90
C LYS A 45 -1.40 -22.95 -7.38
N ASN A 46 -0.20 -22.86 -6.83
CA ASN A 46 0.05 -23.12 -5.41
C ASN A 46 0.19 -21.77 -4.69
N VAL A 47 -0.91 -21.08 -4.51
CA VAL A 47 -0.98 -19.77 -3.83
C VAL A 47 -1.92 -19.89 -2.65
N PHE A 48 -1.53 -19.34 -1.51
CA PHE A 48 -2.41 -19.15 -0.37
C PHE A 48 -2.22 -17.77 0.25
N VAL A 49 -3.27 -17.29 0.93
CA VAL A 49 -3.28 -15.98 1.59
C VAL A 49 -3.35 -16.20 3.10
N LEU A 50 -2.62 -15.41 3.84
CA LEU A 50 -2.67 -15.38 5.31
C LEU A 50 -3.02 -13.95 5.79
N PRO A 51 -3.99 -13.81 6.72
CA PRO A 51 -4.79 -14.85 7.35
C PRO A 51 -5.76 -15.52 6.35
N GLN A 52 -6.04 -16.82 6.58
CA GLN A 52 -6.99 -17.57 5.75
C GLN A 52 -8.44 -17.18 6.08
N VAL A 53 -9.26 -17.05 5.05
CA VAL A 53 -10.72 -16.88 5.19
C VAL A 53 -11.41 -18.20 5.51
N LYS A 54 -10.84 -19.33 5.03
CA LYS A 54 -11.34 -20.69 5.28
C LYS A 54 -10.25 -21.54 5.92
N PHE A 55 -10.58 -22.22 7.02
CA PHE A 55 -9.65 -23.05 7.78
C PHE A 55 -9.48 -24.48 7.21
N ASP A 56 -10.05 -24.79 6.06
CA ASP A 56 -10.09 -26.16 5.51
C ASP A 56 -8.88 -26.51 4.62
N ASP A 57 -8.00 -25.55 4.34
CA ASP A 57 -6.83 -25.80 3.50
C ASP A 57 -5.61 -26.17 4.35
N ASP A 58 -4.92 -27.24 3.95
CA ASP A 58 -3.64 -27.70 4.52
C ASP A 58 -2.51 -26.70 4.20
N VAL A 59 -2.53 -25.55 4.87
CA VAL A 59 -1.47 -24.54 4.73
C VAL A 59 -0.26 -24.96 5.55
N SER A 60 0.89 -24.87 4.92
CA SER A 60 2.18 -25.22 5.54
C SER A 60 3.29 -24.32 4.99
N ILE A 61 4.35 -24.08 5.75
CA ILE A 61 5.42 -23.14 5.39
C ILE A 61 6.79 -23.79 5.54
N GLY A 62 7.69 -23.54 4.58
CA GLY A 62 9.06 -24.02 4.67
C GLY A 62 9.99 -23.39 3.65
N LYS A 63 11.18 -23.94 3.49
CA LYS A 63 12.30 -23.38 2.70
C LYS A 63 12.00 -23.15 1.21
N ASN A 64 10.98 -23.81 0.66
CA ASN A 64 10.55 -23.64 -0.72
C ASN A 64 9.30 -22.74 -0.84
N THR A 65 8.81 -22.20 0.28
CA THR A 65 7.76 -21.18 0.28
C THR A 65 8.40 -19.83 -0.06
N HIS A 66 7.87 -19.16 -1.06
CA HIS A 66 8.14 -17.74 -1.31
C HIS A 66 6.99 -16.93 -0.77
N PHE A 67 7.28 -15.76 -0.20
CA PHE A 67 6.21 -14.93 0.34
C PHE A 67 6.37 -13.47 -0.02
N ILE A 68 5.25 -12.77 -0.08
CA ILE A 68 5.16 -11.34 -0.35
C ILE A 68 4.08 -10.73 0.54
N CYS A 69 4.30 -9.50 0.99
CA CYS A 69 3.34 -8.76 1.78
C CYS A 69 2.50 -7.82 0.90
N VAL A 70 1.24 -7.60 1.31
CA VAL A 70 0.36 -6.58 0.73
C VAL A 70 0.13 -5.40 1.66
N GLN A 71 0.66 -5.46 2.88
CA GLN A 71 0.57 -4.41 3.89
C GLN A 71 1.93 -4.18 4.56
N PRO A 72 2.37 -2.92 4.75
CA PRO A 72 3.71 -2.59 5.24
C PRO A 72 3.90 -2.74 6.77
N PHE A 73 2.83 -2.95 7.52
CA PHE A 73 2.85 -3.08 8.98
C PHE A 73 2.98 -4.53 9.50
N LEU A 74 3.32 -5.48 8.63
CA LEU A 74 3.43 -6.92 8.95
C LEU A 74 4.87 -7.35 9.28
N GLY A 75 5.60 -6.54 10.06
CA GLY A 75 7.01 -6.78 10.36
C GLY A 75 7.26 -8.05 11.13
N ALA A 76 6.51 -8.34 12.20
CA ALA A 76 6.69 -9.55 12.99
C ALA A 76 6.31 -10.82 12.19
N SER A 77 5.26 -10.74 11.39
CA SER A 77 4.86 -11.81 10.46
C SER A 77 5.93 -12.08 9.40
N TYR A 78 6.52 -11.02 8.85
CA TYR A 78 7.64 -11.11 7.90
C TYR A 78 8.85 -11.85 8.53
N GLU A 79 9.28 -11.42 9.70
CA GLU A 79 10.41 -12.03 10.41
C GLU A 79 10.13 -13.50 10.77
N GLU A 80 8.90 -13.84 11.15
CA GLU A 80 8.51 -15.21 11.45
C GLU A 80 8.54 -16.09 10.19
N MET A 81 8.12 -15.61 9.03
CA MET A 81 8.25 -16.31 7.75
C MET A 81 9.72 -16.61 7.42
N VAL A 82 10.58 -15.60 7.56
CA VAL A 82 12.04 -15.78 7.36
C VAL A 82 12.62 -16.79 8.34
N ARG A 83 12.25 -16.72 9.60
CA ARG A 83 12.71 -17.66 10.64
C ARG A 83 12.31 -19.11 10.34
N ARG A 84 11.17 -19.31 9.69
CA ARG A 84 10.70 -20.62 9.21
C ARG A 84 11.36 -21.07 7.90
N GLY A 85 12.29 -20.28 7.36
CA GLY A 85 13.03 -20.58 6.14
C GLY A 85 12.33 -20.18 4.85
N ALA A 86 11.17 -19.53 4.91
CA ALA A 86 10.53 -18.99 3.72
C ALA A 86 11.32 -17.81 3.14
N LYS A 87 11.21 -17.59 1.83
CA LYS A 87 12.00 -16.63 1.08
C LYS A 87 11.17 -15.42 0.72
N PRO A 88 11.53 -14.22 1.19
CA PRO A 88 10.80 -13.01 0.83
C PRO A 88 10.96 -12.65 -0.64
N ILE A 89 9.91 -12.08 -1.21
CA ILE A 89 9.92 -11.37 -2.48
C ILE A 89 9.77 -9.88 -2.16
N SER A 90 10.79 -9.09 -2.49
CA SER A 90 10.75 -7.64 -2.33
C SER A 90 10.11 -7.01 -3.54
N ALA A 91 9.14 -6.12 -3.31
CA ALA A 91 8.45 -5.35 -4.35
C ALA A 91 7.79 -4.12 -3.72
N ASN A 92 7.40 -3.17 -4.57
CA ASN A 92 6.50 -2.09 -4.15
C ASN A 92 5.16 -2.66 -3.71
N PHE A 93 4.51 -1.98 -2.77
CA PHE A 93 3.14 -2.35 -2.40
C PHE A 93 2.18 -2.09 -3.57
N PRO A 94 1.14 -2.95 -3.75
CA PRO A 94 0.29 -2.92 -4.94
C PRO A 94 -0.77 -1.80 -4.85
N PHE A 95 -0.33 -0.56 -4.66
CA PHE A 95 -1.16 0.63 -4.75
C PHE A 95 -1.01 1.28 -6.12
N GLY A 96 -2.14 1.52 -6.78
CA GLY A 96 -2.19 2.05 -8.12
C GLY A 96 -1.82 1.04 -9.21
N ALA A 97 -1.70 1.53 -10.44
CA ALA A 97 -1.35 0.71 -11.59
C ALA A 97 0.14 0.32 -11.59
N GLU A 98 1.01 1.27 -11.24
CA GLU A 98 2.46 1.08 -11.23
C GLU A 98 2.90 0.14 -10.10
N GLY A 99 2.47 0.39 -8.87
CA GLY A 99 2.78 -0.50 -7.76
C GLY A 99 2.25 -1.93 -7.97
N THR A 100 1.08 -2.07 -8.57
CA THR A 100 0.51 -3.38 -8.90
C THR A 100 1.35 -4.14 -9.93
N ILE A 101 1.83 -3.45 -10.98
CA ILE A 101 2.66 -4.12 -12.00
C ILE A 101 4.01 -4.54 -11.43
N MET A 102 4.62 -3.71 -10.58
CA MET A 102 5.89 -4.04 -9.91
C MET A 102 5.74 -5.23 -8.97
N TRP A 103 4.66 -5.27 -8.19
CA TRP A 103 4.34 -6.37 -7.28
C TRP A 103 4.15 -7.70 -8.04
N LEU A 104 3.35 -7.69 -9.11
CA LEU A 104 3.11 -8.86 -9.95
C LEU A 104 4.37 -9.31 -10.71
N TRP A 105 5.21 -8.34 -11.16
CA TRP A 105 6.44 -8.65 -11.86
C TRP A 105 7.46 -9.34 -10.96
N ALA A 106 7.67 -8.86 -9.74
CA ALA A 106 8.57 -9.50 -8.77
C ALA A 106 8.19 -10.97 -8.50
N ILE A 107 6.89 -11.26 -8.39
CA ILE A 107 6.41 -12.64 -8.30
C ILE A 107 6.71 -13.41 -9.58
N SER A 108 6.45 -12.81 -10.74
CA SER A 108 6.64 -13.45 -12.05
C SER A 108 8.10 -13.83 -12.29
N GLU A 109 9.04 -12.95 -11.96
CA GLU A 109 10.48 -13.23 -12.02
C GLU A 109 10.85 -14.39 -11.10
N ARG A 110 10.33 -14.38 -9.87
CA ARG A 110 10.62 -15.43 -8.88
C ARG A 110 10.15 -16.81 -9.30
N PHE A 111 9.03 -16.88 -10.01
CA PHE A 111 8.45 -18.14 -10.50
C PHE A 111 8.76 -18.42 -11.97
N CYS A 112 9.74 -17.71 -12.56
CA CYS A 112 10.20 -17.89 -13.94
C CYS A 112 9.08 -17.77 -14.98
N ILE A 113 8.11 -16.90 -14.76
CA ILE A 113 7.05 -16.58 -15.72
C ILE A 113 7.64 -15.68 -16.81
N SER A 114 7.44 -16.06 -18.07
CA SER A 114 8.01 -15.30 -19.18
C SER A 114 7.42 -13.89 -19.29
N ARG A 115 8.25 -12.94 -19.71
CA ARG A 115 7.82 -11.55 -19.93
C ARG A 115 6.65 -11.47 -20.90
N ALA A 116 6.64 -12.25 -21.96
CA ALA A 116 5.57 -12.27 -22.94
C ALA A 116 4.21 -12.67 -22.32
N LYS A 117 4.22 -13.70 -21.45
CA LYS A 117 3.00 -14.09 -20.72
C LYS A 117 2.55 -13.03 -19.75
N PHE A 118 3.50 -12.46 -19.00
CA PHE A 118 3.23 -11.38 -18.06
C PHE A 118 2.55 -10.19 -18.76
N ASP A 119 3.16 -9.69 -19.84
CA ASP A 119 2.67 -8.53 -20.58
C ASP A 119 1.24 -8.75 -21.11
N VAL A 120 0.91 -9.95 -21.58
CA VAL A 120 -0.45 -10.30 -22.03
C VAL A 120 -1.46 -10.22 -20.87
N VAL A 121 -1.11 -10.74 -19.70
CA VAL A 121 -2.01 -10.78 -18.55
C VAL A 121 -2.29 -9.38 -18.00
N VAL A 122 -1.26 -8.54 -17.89
CA VAL A 122 -1.38 -7.23 -17.23
C VAL A 122 -1.83 -6.10 -18.16
N ALA A 123 -1.71 -6.23 -19.47
CA ALA A 123 -1.93 -5.14 -20.43
C ALA A 123 -3.30 -4.47 -20.26
N ALA A 124 -4.37 -5.24 -20.30
CA ALA A 124 -5.72 -4.70 -20.24
C ALA A 124 -6.11 -4.13 -18.88
N PRO A 125 -5.90 -4.81 -17.73
CA PRO A 125 -6.21 -4.25 -16.42
C PRO A 125 -5.34 -3.04 -16.07
N LYS A 126 -4.05 -3.05 -16.43
CA LYS A 126 -3.15 -1.89 -16.27
C LYS A 126 -3.68 -0.67 -17.00
N LEU A 127 -3.98 -0.81 -18.29
CA LEU A 127 -4.46 0.31 -19.11
C LEU A 127 -5.76 0.91 -18.54
N ARG A 128 -6.69 0.07 -18.10
CA ARG A 128 -7.92 0.56 -17.46
C ARG A 128 -7.64 1.32 -16.18
N ALA A 129 -6.73 0.82 -15.33
CA ALA A 129 -6.35 1.50 -14.10
C ALA A 129 -5.69 2.85 -14.37
N GLU A 130 -4.73 2.90 -15.30
CA GLU A 130 -4.05 4.15 -15.70
C GLU A 130 -5.04 5.20 -16.21
N GLN A 131 -5.96 4.81 -17.08
CA GLN A 131 -7.00 5.72 -17.59
C GLN A 131 -7.95 6.21 -16.49
N ALA A 132 -8.34 5.32 -15.59
CA ALA A 132 -9.22 5.65 -14.48
C ALA A 132 -8.55 6.56 -13.44
N VAL A 133 -7.27 6.31 -13.12
CA VAL A 133 -6.47 7.21 -12.27
C VAL A 133 -6.29 8.57 -12.93
N ALA A 134 -5.94 8.60 -14.22
CA ALA A 134 -5.74 9.86 -14.95
C ALA A 134 -6.99 10.76 -14.93
N ALA A 135 -8.19 10.18 -14.98
CA ALA A 135 -9.44 10.93 -14.89
C ALA A 135 -9.66 11.65 -13.54
N VAL A 136 -8.97 11.22 -12.48
CA VAL A 136 -9.03 11.82 -11.13
C VAL A 136 -7.79 12.64 -10.84
N ALA A 137 -6.66 12.26 -11.39
CA ALA A 137 -5.35 12.84 -11.11
C ALA A 137 -5.25 14.34 -11.43
N ASP A 138 -6.04 14.86 -12.36
CA ASP A 138 -6.05 16.29 -12.70
C ASP A 138 -6.42 17.18 -11.50
N GLU A 139 -7.16 16.65 -10.53
CA GLU A 139 -7.52 17.35 -9.29
C GLU A 139 -6.40 17.30 -8.23
N LEU A 140 -5.47 16.38 -8.38
CA LEU A 140 -4.36 16.12 -7.46
C LEU A 140 -3.05 16.69 -7.97
N ARG A 141 -2.89 16.79 -9.28
CA ARG A 141 -1.65 17.19 -9.95
C ARG A 141 -1.14 18.56 -9.49
N GLY A 142 0.12 18.59 -9.05
CA GLY A 142 0.77 19.79 -8.54
C GLY A 142 0.27 20.26 -7.17
N LYS A 143 -0.64 19.49 -6.53
CA LYS A 143 -1.05 19.73 -5.15
C LYS A 143 -0.04 19.11 -4.19
N SER A 144 0.23 19.82 -3.10
CA SER A 144 1.16 19.34 -2.07
C SER A 144 0.45 18.49 -1.01
N VAL A 145 1.15 17.46 -0.52
CA VAL A 145 0.63 16.57 0.53
C VAL A 145 1.66 16.35 1.64
N PHE A 146 1.15 16.39 2.87
CA PHE A 146 1.89 16.11 4.11
C PHE A 146 1.28 14.90 4.81
N PHE A 147 2.11 13.95 5.24
CA PHE A 147 1.67 12.79 6.00
C PHE A 147 2.12 12.87 7.46
N PHE A 148 1.17 12.84 8.38
CA PHE A 148 1.45 12.52 9.79
C PHE A 148 1.57 11.00 9.98
N PRO A 149 2.36 10.54 10.97
CA PRO A 149 2.51 9.12 11.26
C PRO A 149 1.23 8.56 11.89
N ASP A 150 0.62 7.57 11.27
CA ASP A 150 -0.63 6.96 11.77
C ASP A 150 -0.74 5.46 11.47
N SER A 151 -0.71 5.07 10.20
CA SER A 151 -1.13 3.73 9.75
C SER A 151 0.00 2.81 9.27
N GLN A 152 1.20 3.34 9.07
CA GLN A 152 2.33 2.73 8.33
C GLN A 152 2.08 2.55 6.81
N LEU A 153 0.93 3.00 6.28
CA LEU A 153 0.67 3.01 4.84
C LEU A 153 1.29 4.23 4.14
N GLU A 154 1.84 5.17 4.88
CA GLU A 154 2.24 6.51 4.40
C GLU A 154 3.24 6.44 3.26
N ILE A 155 4.28 5.60 3.36
CA ILE A 155 5.35 5.51 2.34
C ILE A 155 4.81 4.97 1.00
N PRO A 156 4.13 3.80 0.93
CA PRO A 156 3.54 3.33 -0.32
C PRO A 156 2.48 4.26 -0.90
N LEU A 157 1.67 4.91 -0.05
CA LEU A 157 0.68 5.89 -0.50
C LEU A 157 1.33 7.14 -1.07
N ALA A 158 2.40 7.64 -0.44
CA ALA A 158 3.17 8.77 -0.93
C ALA A 158 3.78 8.47 -2.32
N ARG A 159 4.38 7.28 -2.50
CA ARG A 159 4.86 6.84 -3.82
C ARG A 159 3.73 6.87 -4.86
N PHE A 160 2.57 6.27 -4.56
CA PHE A 160 1.43 6.28 -5.48
C PHE A 160 0.98 7.69 -5.84
N LEU A 161 0.84 8.59 -4.85
CA LEU A 161 0.39 9.95 -5.09
C LEU A 161 1.41 10.76 -5.90
N ALA A 162 2.69 10.59 -5.66
CA ALA A 162 3.72 11.26 -6.43
C ALA A 162 3.81 10.73 -7.86
N ALA A 163 3.95 9.40 -8.03
CA ALA A 163 4.22 8.78 -9.31
C ALA A 163 3.01 8.77 -10.25
N GLU A 164 1.81 8.45 -9.72
CA GLU A 164 0.63 8.22 -10.56
C GLU A 164 -0.38 9.39 -10.53
N CYS A 165 -0.40 10.19 -9.45
CA CYS A 165 -1.31 11.32 -9.33
C CYS A 165 -0.61 12.69 -9.51
N GLY A 166 0.72 12.73 -9.54
CA GLY A 166 1.50 13.95 -9.74
C GLY A 166 1.41 14.94 -8.58
N MET A 167 1.21 14.45 -7.33
CA MET A 167 1.28 15.27 -6.12
C MET A 167 2.72 15.56 -5.70
N GLU A 168 2.92 16.69 -5.04
CA GLU A 168 4.19 17.08 -4.46
C GLU A 168 4.26 16.67 -2.99
N LEU A 169 5.29 15.88 -2.62
CA LEU A 169 5.46 15.42 -1.25
C LEU A 169 6.22 16.47 -0.43
N THR A 170 5.63 16.97 0.64
CA THR A 170 6.31 17.89 1.56
C THR A 170 7.05 17.14 2.67
N GLU A 171 6.34 16.30 3.40
CA GLU A 171 6.89 15.37 4.40
C GLU A 171 6.08 14.09 4.47
N VAL A 172 6.77 12.96 4.62
CA VAL A 172 6.15 11.64 4.82
C VAL A 172 6.55 11.11 6.19
N GLY A 173 5.66 11.29 7.16
CA GLY A 173 5.81 10.74 8.51
C GLY A 173 5.24 9.33 8.59
N SER A 174 5.96 8.40 9.22
CA SER A 174 5.45 7.06 9.52
C SER A 174 5.76 6.67 10.96
N PRO A 175 4.87 6.00 11.69
CA PRO A 175 5.11 5.66 13.09
C PRO A 175 6.27 4.68 13.26
N PHE A 176 6.48 3.81 12.29
CA PHE A 176 7.58 2.87 12.23
C PHE A 176 7.87 2.46 10.78
N ILE A 177 9.14 2.36 10.41
CA ILE A 177 9.59 1.99 9.08
C ILE A 177 10.29 0.64 9.09
N HIS A 178 9.59 -0.42 8.70
CA HIS A 178 10.21 -1.73 8.52
C HIS A 178 10.94 -1.77 7.17
N LYS A 179 12.22 -1.40 7.17
CA LYS A 179 13.01 -1.20 5.95
C LYS A 179 12.98 -2.37 4.98
N SER A 180 12.99 -3.61 5.46
CA SER A 180 12.92 -4.79 4.59
C SER A 180 11.58 -4.93 3.86
N LEU A 181 10.50 -4.33 4.38
CA LEU A 181 9.18 -4.35 3.74
C LEU A 181 8.99 -3.20 2.75
N VAL A 182 9.43 -1.99 3.11
CA VAL A 182 9.12 -0.77 2.34
C VAL A 182 10.29 -0.26 1.49
N HIS A 183 11.38 -1.05 1.38
CA HIS A 183 12.61 -0.63 0.69
C HIS A 183 12.34 -0.17 -0.76
N ALA A 184 11.59 -0.94 -1.53
CA ALA A 184 11.28 -0.62 -2.91
C ALA A 184 10.47 0.69 -3.03
N ASP A 185 9.45 0.88 -2.17
CA ASP A 185 8.67 2.12 -2.17
C ASP A 185 9.50 3.33 -1.72
N LEU A 186 10.46 3.13 -0.78
CA LEU A 186 11.38 4.20 -0.35
C LEU A 186 12.33 4.65 -1.47
N GLU A 187 12.83 3.70 -2.27
CA GLU A 187 13.73 4.00 -3.40
C GLU A 187 13.02 4.76 -4.52
N ASP A 188 11.71 4.55 -4.68
CA ASP A 188 10.90 5.19 -5.71
C ASP A 188 10.28 6.53 -5.26
N LEU A 189 10.52 6.98 -4.03
CA LEU A 189 10.10 8.32 -3.63
C LEU A 189 10.91 9.41 -4.35
N PRO A 190 10.28 10.47 -4.84
CA PRO A 190 11.00 11.57 -5.48
C PRO A 190 11.95 12.26 -4.49
N ALA A 191 13.15 12.60 -4.97
CA ALA A 191 14.12 13.37 -4.18
C ALA A 191 13.93 14.88 -4.39
N PRO A 192 14.04 15.72 -3.35
CA PRO A 192 14.22 15.37 -1.94
C PRO A 192 12.87 15.23 -1.23
N THR A 193 12.49 14.03 -0.80
CA THR A 193 11.34 13.85 0.10
C THR A 193 11.84 13.78 1.54
N GLN A 194 11.28 14.61 2.42
CA GLN A 194 11.56 14.50 3.85
C GLN A 194 10.80 13.33 4.44
N ILE A 195 11.52 12.38 5.07
CA ILE A 195 10.95 11.24 5.77
C ILE A 195 11.18 11.39 7.25
N SER A 196 10.12 11.22 8.04
CA SER A 196 10.16 11.27 9.50
C SER A 196 9.65 9.96 10.08
N GLU A 197 10.46 9.29 10.90
CA GLU A 197 10.05 8.08 11.61
C GLU A 197 9.76 8.39 13.08
N GLY A 198 8.69 7.77 13.59
CA GLY A 198 8.24 7.96 14.97
C GLY A 198 7.08 8.93 15.10
N GLN A 199 6.68 9.19 16.34
CA GLN A 199 5.48 9.97 16.65
C GLN A 199 5.81 11.29 17.37
N ASP A 200 6.77 12.05 16.87
CA ASP A 200 7.04 13.41 17.35
C ASP A 200 6.08 14.40 16.68
N VAL A 201 4.77 14.24 17.03
CA VAL A 201 3.68 14.99 16.43
C VAL A 201 3.81 16.49 16.65
N ASP A 202 4.34 16.94 17.80
CA ASP A 202 4.48 18.36 18.10
C ASP A 202 5.42 19.05 17.10
N LYS A 203 6.58 18.45 16.83
CA LYS A 203 7.50 18.98 15.81
C LYS A 203 6.94 18.93 14.40
N GLN A 204 6.13 17.92 14.10
CA GLN A 204 5.46 17.84 12.80
C GLN A 204 4.36 18.89 12.66
N LEU A 205 3.64 19.19 13.75
CA LEU A 205 2.66 20.29 13.77
C LEU A 205 3.30 21.65 13.49
N ASP A 206 4.50 21.92 14.02
CA ASP A 206 5.23 23.14 13.66
C ASP A 206 5.52 23.18 12.16
N ARG A 207 6.07 22.09 11.61
CA ARG A 207 6.45 22.03 10.19
C ARG A 207 5.26 22.07 9.23
N VAL A 208 4.14 21.45 9.56
CA VAL A 208 2.96 21.44 8.65
C VAL A 208 2.42 22.84 8.41
N PHE A 209 2.48 23.72 9.42
CA PHE A 209 2.05 25.12 9.24
C PHE A 209 3.06 25.93 8.41
N ASP A 210 4.35 25.63 8.51
CA ASP A 210 5.38 26.24 7.67
C ASP A 210 5.25 25.80 6.20
N TYR A 211 4.98 24.52 5.96
CA TYR A 211 4.75 23.96 4.62
C TYR A 211 3.41 24.41 4.02
N ASN A 212 2.39 24.56 4.84
CA ASN A 212 1.02 24.87 4.41
C ASN A 212 0.54 24.02 3.22
N PRO A 213 0.53 22.68 3.34
CA PRO A 213 0.20 21.79 2.24
C PRO A 213 -1.27 21.91 1.82
N ASP A 214 -1.55 21.61 0.53
CA ASP A 214 -2.93 21.55 0.04
C ASP A 214 -3.73 20.44 0.75
N LEU A 215 -3.08 19.33 1.11
CA LEU A 215 -3.70 18.18 1.78
C LEU A 215 -2.80 17.67 2.91
N THR A 216 -3.41 17.36 4.04
CA THR A 216 -2.74 16.74 5.19
C THR A 216 -3.39 15.39 5.49
N VAL A 217 -2.63 14.30 5.42
CA VAL A 217 -3.07 12.96 5.83
C VAL A 217 -2.74 12.78 7.30
N CYS A 218 -3.74 12.50 8.13
CA CYS A 218 -3.54 12.42 9.58
C CYS A 218 -4.55 11.51 10.28
N GLY A 219 -4.26 11.15 11.53
CA GLY A 219 -5.20 10.49 12.41
C GLY A 219 -6.37 11.40 12.82
N LEU A 220 -7.47 10.78 13.24
CA LEU A 220 -8.71 11.48 13.61
C LEU A 220 -8.50 12.59 14.67
N GLY A 221 -7.59 12.37 15.61
CA GLY A 221 -7.30 13.33 16.68
C GLY A 221 -6.73 14.66 16.20
N LEU A 222 -6.06 14.67 15.06
CA LEU A 222 -5.44 15.86 14.47
C LEU A 222 -6.34 16.56 13.45
N ALA A 223 -7.32 15.87 12.87
CA ALA A 223 -8.11 16.41 11.76
C ALA A 223 -8.82 17.73 12.14
N ASN A 224 -9.63 17.71 13.19
CA ASN A 224 -10.37 18.91 13.61
C ASN A 224 -9.47 20.11 13.99
N PRO A 225 -8.39 19.94 14.78
CA PRO A 225 -7.42 21.02 15.03
C PRO A 225 -6.80 21.61 13.78
N LEU A 226 -6.43 20.78 12.79
CA LEU A 226 -5.83 21.23 11.54
C LEU A 226 -6.86 21.94 10.65
N GLU A 227 -8.07 21.38 10.51
CA GLU A 227 -9.17 22.01 9.76
C GLU A 227 -9.58 23.36 10.35
N SER A 228 -9.58 23.50 11.67
CA SER A 228 -9.87 24.78 12.34
C SER A 228 -8.85 25.89 12.01
N LYS A 229 -7.66 25.51 11.54
CA LYS A 229 -6.60 26.41 11.07
C LYS A 229 -6.54 26.54 9.55
N GLY A 230 -7.53 25.97 8.84
CA GLY A 230 -7.69 26.13 7.39
C GLY A 230 -7.01 25.05 6.53
N LEU A 231 -6.40 24.02 7.12
CA LEU A 231 -5.81 22.92 6.36
C LEU A 231 -6.88 21.91 5.94
N SER A 232 -6.78 21.37 4.74
CA SER A 232 -7.62 20.26 4.31
C SER A 232 -7.06 18.95 4.83
N THR A 233 -7.91 18.08 5.40
CA THR A 233 -7.44 16.82 5.97
C THR A 233 -8.03 15.60 5.27
N LYS A 234 -7.22 14.53 5.24
CA LYS A 234 -7.62 13.17 4.89
C LYS A 234 -7.36 12.25 6.08
N TRP A 235 -8.38 11.54 6.52
CA TRP A 235 -8.24 10.62 7.65
C TRP A 235 -7.52 9.33 7.22
N ALA A 236 -6.39 9.05 7.85
CA ALA A 236 -5.59 7.87 7.56
C ALA A 236 -6.35 6.56 7.85
N ILE A 237 -7.19 6.54 8.88
CA ILE A 237 -7.99 5.37 9.24
C ILE A 237 -8.94 4.92 8.13
N GLU A 238 -9.46 5.84 7.31
CA GLU A 238 -10.30 5.49 6.16
C GLU A 238 -9.53 4.66 5.13
N LEU A 239 -8.24 4.93 4.95
CA LEU A 239 -7.38 4.20 4.01
C LEU A 239 -7.11 2.76 4.47
N VAL A 240 -7.05 2.53 5.79
CA VAL A 240 -6.84 1.19 6.36
C VAL A 240 -8.05 0.27 6.12
N PHE A 241 -9.26 0.81 6.16
CA PHE A 241 -10.49 0.04 6.01
C PHE A 241 -11.07 0.04 4.58
N SER A 242 -10.51 0.83 3.67
CA SER A 242 -10.97 0.89 2.28
C SER A 242 -10.28 -0.15 1.41
N PRO A 243 -10.97 -0.70 0.39
CA PRO A 243 -10.31 -1.50 -0.64
C PRO A 243 -9.45 -0.57 -1.51
N ILE A 244 -8.13 -0.61 -1.34
CA ILE A 244 -7.19 0.33 -2.00
C ILE A 244 -6.09 -0.34 -2.81
N HIS A 245 -6.06 -1.67 -2.86
CA HIS A 245 -5.00 -2.43 -3.51
C HIS A 245 -5.38 -2.85 -4.93
N PHE A 246 -4.37 -3.01 -5.77
CA PHE A 246 -4.43 -3.51 -7.14
C PHE A 246 -5.14 -2.58 -8.14
N TYR A 247 -5.31 -3.07 -9.37
CA TYR A 247 -5.76 -2.27 -10.52
C TYR A 247 -7.16 -1.71 -10.37
N GLU A 248 -8.13 -2.55 -9.92
CA GLU A 248 -9.54 -2.19 -9.90
C GLU A 248 -9.85 -1.09 -8.87
N GLN A 249 -9.02 -0.94 -7.83
CA GLN A 249 -9.16 0.05 -6.77
C GLN A 249 -8.30 1.31 -6.97
N ALA A 250 -7.48 1.36 -8.03
CA ALA A 250 -6.52 2.45 -8.23
C ALA A 250 -7.19 3.84 -8.32
N ALA A 251 -8.29 3.95 -9.06
CA ALA A 251 -9.03 5.22 -9.19
C ALA A 251 -9.81 5.58 -7.92
N ASP A 252 -10.34 4.58 -7.20
CA ASP A 252 -11.00 4.81 -5.92
C ASP A 252 -10.00 5.33 -4.89
N LEU A 253 -8.79 4.77 -4.86
CA LEU A 253 -7.70 5.25 -4.03
C LEU A 253 -7.38 6.72 -4.34
N ALA A 254 -7.17 7.09 -5.61
CA ALA A 254 -6.95 8.49 -6.00
C ALA A 254 -8.11 9.40 -5.56
N SER A 255 -9.35 8.92 -5.73
CA SER A 255 -10.57 9.66 -5.36
C SER A 255 -10.66 9.92 -3.86
N LEU A 256 -10.15 9.01 -3.01
CA LEU A 256 -10.11 9.22 -1.56
C LEU A 256 -9.27 10.45 -1.18
N PHE A 257 -8.24 10.79 -1.95
CA PHE A 257 -7.41 11.98 -1.74
C PHE A 257 -7.96 13.23 -2.43
N ALA A 258 -8.66 13.08 -3.55
CA ALA A 258 -9.29 14.21 -4.25
C ALA A 258 -10.51 14.79 -3.51
N ARG A 259 -11.29 13.94 -2.81
CA ARG A 259 -12.53 14.36 -2.11
C ARG A 259 -12.34 15.51 -1.11
N PRO A 260 -11.33 15.52 -0.19
CA PRO A 260 -11.12 16.64 0.72
C PRO A 260 -10.82 17.95 -0.01
N LEU A 261 -10.04 17.90 -1.09
CA LEU A 261 -9.70 19.09 -1.89
C LEU A 261 -10.94 19.68 -2.58
N LYS A 262 -11.75 18.84 -3.22
CA LYS A 262 -13.03 19.24 -3.80
C LYS A 262 -13.95 19.87 -2.75
N ARG A 263 -14.08 19.23 -1.59
CA ARG A 263 -14.88 19.76 -0.49
C ARG A 263 -14.41 21.15 -0.06
N ALA A 264 -13.10 21.32 0.09
CA ALA A 264 -12.53 22.61 0.48
C ALA A 264 -12.83 23.72 -0.55
N GLU A 265 -12.79 23.40 -1.85
CA GLU A 265 -13.14 24.33 -2.91
C GLU A 265 -14.63 24.73 -2.89
N LEU A 266 -15.53 23.75 -2.70
CA LEU A 266 -16.97 23.98 -2.61
C LEU A 266 -17.37 24.81 -1.37
N LEU A 267 -16.60 24.72 -0.28
CA LEU A 267 -16.87 25.43 0.96
C LEU A 267 -16.26 26.85 0.98
N LYS A 268 -15.44 27.21 0.00
CA LYS A 268 -15.03 28.61 -0.21
C LYS A 268 -16.26 29.42 -0.63
N VAL A 269 -16.99 29.91 0.35
CA VAL A 269 -18.04 30.91 0.11
C VAL A 269 -17.32 32.16 -0.37
N GLY A 270 -17.57 32.58 -1.60
CA GLY A 270 -17.04 33.84 -2.10
C GLY A 270 -17.43 35.02 -1.21
N PRO A 271 -16.69 36.11 -1.24
CA PRO A 271 -17.02 37.31 -0.49
C PRO A 271 -18.37 37.88 -0.89
#